data_afb863601d69d2ccf0e39065786f8e07
#
_entry.id   afb863601d69d2ccf0e39065786f8e07
#
_cell.length_a   1.000
_cell.length_b   1.000
_cell.length_c   1.000
_cell.angle_alpha   90.00
_cell.angle_beta   90.00
_cell.angle_gamma   90.00
#
_symmetry.space_group_name_H-M   'P 1'
#
loop_
_entity.id
_entity.type
_entity.pdbx_description
1 polymer ?
#
loop_
_entity_poly.entity_id
_entity_poly.type
_entity_poly.pdbx_seq_one_letter_code
_entity_poly.pdbx_strand_id
1 'polypeptide(L)'
;MPQVIVDFGNSVMDIPAPKAMLKFVVVLYRKPEMSREQFRAYLQDVHGPMADRIPGVCAYVQNHAVTDSTRSDPGWDAIVELWWESRNAMEEAWRSPEGQIATADLEAFADLSRTRWSIVAEQRRR
;
A
#
# COMPACT_ATOMS: atom_id res chain seq x y z
N MET A 1 -11.77 16.50 15.67
CA MET A 1 -10.71 15.50 15.85
C MET A 1 -10.42 15.32 17.33
N PRO A 2 -10.30 14.09 17.79
CA PRO A 2 -9.89 13.89 19.17
C PRO A 2 -8.47 14.42 19.38
N GLN A 3 -8.18 14.81 20.60
CA GLN A 3 -6.85 15.28 21.00
C GLN A 3 -6.22 14.29 21.96
N VAL A 4 -4.91 14.20 21.85
CA VAL A 4 -4.10 13.44 22.80
C VAL A 4 -3.44 14.45 23.73
N ILE A 5 -3.56 14.20 25.02
CA ILE A 5 -2.91 15.02 26.03
C ILE A 5 -1.65 14.27 26.49
N VAL A 6 -0.50 14.92 26.34
CA VAL A 6 0.78 14.38 26.75
C VAL A 6 1.32 15.20 27.90
N ASP A 7 1.63 14.51 29.01
CA ASP A 7 2.18 15.14 30.20
C ASP A 7 3.72 15.02 30.18
N PHE A 8 4.38 16.17 30.20
CA PHE A 8 5.84 16.28 30.30
C PHE A 8 6.21 16.89 31.65
N GLY A 9 6.11 16.12 32.69
CA GLY A 9 6.35 16.63 34.05
C GLY A 9 5.23 17.57 34.51
N ASN A 10 5.55 18.86 34.68
CA ASN A 10 4.57 19.86 35.06
C ASN A 10 3.91 20.57 33.89
N SER A 11 4.23 20.15 32.67
CA SER A 11 3.69 20.73 31.43
C SER A 11 2.75 19.75 30.76
N VAL A 12 1.59 20.22 30.37
CA VAL A 12 0.61 19.44 29.60
C VAL A 12 0.50 20.09 28.23
N MET A 13 0.70 19.27 27.19
CA MET A 13 0.55 19.72 25.81
C MET A 13 -0.61 19.00 25.15
N ASP A 14 -1.46 19.79 24.51
CA ASP A 14 -2.51 19.26 23.64
C ASP A 14 -1.90 18.96 22.28
N ILE A 15 -1.84 17.68 21.94
CA ILE A 15 -1.35 17.23 20.64
C ILE A 15 -2.54 16.68 19.86
N PRO A 16 -2.81 17.20 18.65
CA PRO A 16 -3.86 16.64 17.83
C PRO A 16 -3.60 15.16 17.57
N ALA A 17 -4.60 14.32 17.72
CA ALA A 17 -4.50 12.93 17.33
C ALA A 17 -4.20 12.84 15.82
N PRO A 18 -3.39 11.86 15.38
CA PRO A 18 -3.17 11.66 13.95
C PRO A 18 -4.50 11.52 13.22
N LYS A 19 -4.64 12.20 12.10
CA LYS A 19 -5.82 12.09 11.27
C LYS A 19 -5.96 10.65 10.81
N ALA A 20 -7.14 10.06 11.02
CA ALA A 20 -7.43 8.74 10.50
C ALA A 20 -7.43 8.80 8.98
N MET A 21 -6.55 8.04 8.34
CA MET A 21 -6.46 7.93 6.90
C MET A 21 -7.17 6.69 6.41
N LEU A 22 -7.70 6.77 5.20
CA LEU A 22 -8.18 5.59 4.52
C LEU A 22 -6.97 4.77 4.05
N LYS A 23 -6.95 3.49 4.41
CA LYS A 23 -5.89 2.56 4.02
C LYS A 23 -6.42 1.58 2.99
N PHE A 24 -5.68 1.42 1.90
CA PHE A 24 -5.98 0.52 0.81
C PHE A 24 -4.88 -0.51 0.71
N VAL A 25 -5.23 -1.79 0.65
CA VAL A 25 -4.27 -2.90 0.64
C VAL A 25 -4.49 -3.75 -0.60
N VAL A 26 -3.40 -4.06 -1.29
CA VAL A 26 -3.42 -4.94 -2.47
C VAL A 26 -2.52 -6.13 -2.21
N VAL A 27 -3.06 -7.33 -2.41
CA VAL A 27 -2.28 -8.57 -2.36
C VAL A 27 -1.97 -8.99 -3.78
N LEU A 28 -0.68 -9.08 -4.08
CA LEU A 28 -0.19 -9.35 -5.42
C LEU A 28 0.46 -10.72 -5.53
N TYR A 29 0.19 -11.38 -6.65
CA TYR A 29 0.81 -12.62 -7.05
C TYR A 29 1.49 -12.38 -8.39
N ARG A 30 2.71 -12.88 -8.56
CA ARG A 30 3.44 -12.76 -9.82
C ARG A 30 2.77 -13.56 -10.92
N LYS A 31 2.99 -13.14 -12.15
CA LYS A 31 2.63 -13.96 -13.31
C LYS A 31 3.38 -15.28 -13.26
N PRO A 32 2.74 -16.39 -13.68
CA PRO A 32 3.39 -17.72 -13.63
C PRO A 32 4.73 -17.80 -14.36
N GLU A 33 4.89 -17.04 -15.45
CA GLU A 33 6.11 -17.02 -16.26
C GLU A 33 7.23 -16.17 -15.69
N MET A 34 6.95 -15.35 -14.66
CA MET A 34 7.96 -14.51 -14.01
C MET A 34 8.58 -15.21 -12.82
N SER A 35 9.90 -15.05 -12.63
CA SER A 35 10.53 -15.41 -11.39
C SER A 35 10.18 -14.42 -10.27
N ARG A 36 10.39 -14.79 -9.01
CA ARG A 36 10.20 -13.88 -7.87
C ARG A 36 11.09 -12.65 -7.98
N GLU A 37 12.31 -12.83 -8.43
CA GLU A 37 13.29 -11.75 -8.61
C GLU A 37 12.84 -10.79 -9.70
N GLN A 38 12.33 -11.30 -10.82
CA GLN A 38 11.81 -10.47 -11.91
C GLN A 38 10.58 -9.67 -11.47
N PHE A 39 9.67 -10.32 -10.75
CA PHE A 39 8.48 -9.67 -10.20
C PHE A 39 8.86 -8.55 -9.23
N ARG A 40 9.76 -8.84 -8.30
CA ARG A 40 10.22 -7.87 -7.30
C ARG A 40 10.89 -6.66 -7.95
N ALA A 41 11.79 -6.91 -8.90
CA ALA A 41 12.48 -5.85 -9.62
C ALA A 41 11.48 -4.97 -10.40
N TYR A 42 10.52 -5.57 -11.06
CA TYR A 42 9.50 -4.83 -11.79
C TYR A 42 8.64 -3.96 -10.86
N LEU A 43 8.14 -4.56 -9.79
CA LEU A 43 7.33 -3.84 -8.81
C LEU A 43 8.08 -2.66 -8.19
N GLN A 44 9.34 -2.88 -7.85
CA GLN A 44 10.17 -1.86 -7.21
C GLN A 44 10.60 -0.76 -8.19
N ASP A 45 11.07 -1.13 -9.38
CA ASP A 45 11.80 -0.23 -10.27
C ASP A 45 10.95 0.33 -11.43
N VAL A 46 9.87 -0.34 -11.80
CA VAL A 46 9.01 0.06 -12.92
C VAL A 46 7.64 0.48 -12.43
N HIS A 47 6.92 -0.39 -11.75
CA HIS A 47 5.57 -0.09 -11.26
C HIS A 47 5.57 0.94 -10.14
N GLY A 48 6.52 0.84 -9.21
CA GLY A 48 6.63 1.74 -8.07
C GLY A 48 6.64 3.21 -8.48
N PRO A 49 7.52 3.63 -9.42
CA PRO A 49 7.53 5.00 -9.91
C PRO A 49 6.21 5.46 -10.53
N MET A 50 5.46 4.57 -11.18
CA MET A 50 4.13 4.91 -11.69
C MET A 50 3.15 5.16 -10.55
N ALA A 51 3.15 4.31 -9.54
CA ALA A 51 2.28 4.44 -8.37
C ALA A 51 2.63 5.67 -7.52
N ASP A 52 3.90 6.07 -7.48
CA ASP A 52 4.34 7.29 -6.81
C ASP A 52 3.67 8.54 -7.37
N ARG A 53 3.20 8.50 -8.60
CA ARG A 53 2.55 9.63 -9.28
C ARG A 53 1.05 9.69 -9.06
N ILE A 54 0.47 8.69 -8.42
CA ILE A 54 -0.97 8.69 -8.12
C ILE A 54 -1.29 9.87 -7.20
N PRO A 55 -2.21 10.76 -7.59
CA PRO A 55 -2.46 11.98 -6.82
C PRO A 55 -3.06 11.69 -5.46
N GLY A 56 -2.70 12.52 -4.48
CA GLY A 56 -3.26 12.48 -3.14
C GLY A 56 -2.80 11.32 -2.27
N VAL A 57 -1.94 10.44 -2.76
CA VAL A 57 -1.38 9.36 -1.95
C VAL A 57 -0.49 9.96 -0.86
N CYS A 58 -0.88 9.74 0.40
CA CYS A 58 -0.15 10.27 1.55
C CYS A 58 1.03 9.39 1.96
N ALA A 59 0.90 8.08 1.73
CA ALA A 59 1.97 7.11 1.96
C ALA A 59 1.75 5.90 1.03
N TYR A 60 2.86 5.30 0.62
CA TYR A 60 2.87 4.14 -0.25
C TYR A 60 3.98 3.20 0.22
N VAL A 61 3.62 1.98 0.54
CA VAL A 61 4.54 0.96 1.07
C VAL A 61 4.42 -0.31 0.25
N GLN A 62 5.56 -0.85 -0.16
CA GLN A 62 5.64 -2.16 -0.78
C GLN A 62 6.23 -3.15 0.22
N ASN A 63 5.50 -4.22 0.50
CA ASN A 63 5.98 -5.34 1.30
C ASN A 63 6.28 -6.49 0.33
N HIS A 64 7.57 -6.80 0.17
CA HIS A 64 8.00 -7.89 -0.69
C HIS A 64 8.13 -9.17 0.11
N ALA A 65 7.45 -10.23 -0.31
CA ALA A 65 7.57 -11.52 0.34
C ALA A 65 9.01 -12.04 0.18
N VAL A 66 9.53 -12.63 1.24
CA VAL A 66 10.86 -13.27 1.22
C VAL A 66 10.71 -14.76 1.49
N THR A 67 11.56 -15.55 0.89
CA THR A 67 11.65 -16.98 1.16
C THR A 67 12.80 -17.25 2.12
N ASP A 68 12.67 -18.31 2.93
CA ASP A 68 13.70 -18.74 3.84
C ASP A 68 13.71 -20.26 3.95
N SER A 69 14.54 -20.81 4.86
CA SER A 69 14.66 -22.26 5.05
C SER A 69 13.40 -22.90 5.60
N THR A 70 12.49 -22.10 6.20
CA THR A 70 11.25 -22.61 6.79
C THR A 70 10.06 -22.50 5.84
N ARG A 71 10.16 -21.63 4.84
CA ARG A 71 9.07 -21.40 3.91
C ARG A 71 9.56 -20.98 2.53
N SER A 72 9.56 -21.93 1.61
CA SER A 72 9.96 -21.71 0.21
C SER A 72 8.87 -21.06 -0.63
N ASP A 73 7.60 -21.24 -0.24
CA ASP A 73 6.44 -20.59 -0.87
C ASP A 73 5.77 -19.68 0.16
N PRO A 74 5.90 -18.35 0.03
CA PRO A 74 5.30 -17.42 0.99
C PRO A 74 3.78 -17.27 0.83
N GLY A 75 3.16 -17.88 -0.18
CA GLY A 75 1.72 -17.82 -0.40
C GLY A 75 1.24 -16.62 -1.21
N TRP A 76 2.02 -15.55 -1.27
CA TRP A 76 1.81 -14.37 -2.10
C TRP A 76 3.19 -13.75 -2.40
N ASP A 77 3.25 -12.79 -3.33
CA ASP A 77 4.53 -12.22 -3.74
C ASP A 77 4.76 -10.81 -3.20
N ALA A 78 3.70 -10.03 -3.02
CA ALA A 78 3.80 -8.72 -2.40
C ALA A 78 2.48 -8.29 -1.78
N ILE A 79 2.56 -7.45 -0.76
CA ILE A 79 1.43 -6.70 -0.24
C ILE A 79 1.79 -5.23 -0.32
N VAL A 80 0.93 -4.47 -0.99
CA VAL A 80 1.10 -3.04 -1.20
C VAL A 80 0.07 -2.29 -0.38
N GLU A 81 0.51 -1.23 0.27
CA GLU A 81 -0.34 -0.42 1.12
C GLU A 81 -0.26 1.03 0.66
N LEU A 82 -1.44 1.65 0.51
CA LEU A 82 -1.55 3.06 0.14
C LEU A 82 -2.51 3.75 1.10
N TRP A 83 -2.26 5.03 1.36
CA TRP A 83 -3.10 5.82 2.26
C TRP A 83 -3.55 7.11 1.58
N TRP A 84 -4.82 7.45 1.78
CA TRP A 84 -5.42 8.72 1.37
C TRP A 84 -6.10 9.38 2.55
N GLU A 85 -6.28 10.69 2.46
CA GLU A 85 -6.98 11.44 3.50
C GLU A 85 -8.46 11.07 3.63
N SER A 86 -9.09 10.65 2.52
CA SER A 86 -10.52 10.35 2.48
C SER A 86 -10.84 9.38 1.35
N ARG A 87 -12.04 8.80 1.42
CA ARG A 87 -12.55 7.96 0.34
C ARG A 87 -12.68 8.74 -0.97
N ASN A 88 -13.12 9.99 -0.89
CA ASN A 88 -13.25 10.82 -2.08
C ASN A 88 -11.91 11.07 -2.76
N ALA A 89 -10.87 11.36 -1.97
CA ALA A 89 -9.52 11.55 -2.50
C ALA A 89 -9.02 10.28 -3.18
N MET A 90 -9.27 9.12 -2.59
CA MET A 90 -8.90 7.82 -3.18
C MET A 90 -9.64 7.58 -4.50
N GLU A 91 -10.95 7.79 -4.53
CA GLU A 91 -11.76 7.57 -5.73
C GLU A 91 -11.32 8.50 -6.88
N GLU A 92 -11.05 9.75 -6.58
CA GLU A 92 -10.50 10.69 -7.57
C GLU A 92 -9.14 10.25 -8.07
N ALA A 93 -8.29 9.74 -7.17
CA ALA A 93 -6.95 9.24 -7.53
C ALA A 93 -7.03 8.10 -8.55
N TRP A 94 -7.93 7.13 -8.33
CA TRP A 94 -8.09 6.02 -9.27
C TRP A 94 -8.69 6.45 -10.62
N ARG A 95 -9.47 7.52 -10.66
CA ARG A 95 -10.01 8.07 -11.90
C ARG A 95 -9.00 8.92 -12.67
N SER A 96 -7.96 9.39 -12.01
CA SER A 96 -6.94 10.22 -12.66
C SER A 96 -6.17 9.43 -13.73
N PRO A 97 -5.54 10.12 -14.70
CA PRO A 97 -4.70 9.44 -15.67
C PRO A 97 -3.59 8.61 -15.03
N GLU A 98 -2.97 9.12 -13.98
CA GLU A 98 -1.90 8.43 -13.25
C GLU A 98 -2.42 7.17 -12.54
N GLY A 99 -3.59 7.25 -11.93
CA GLY A 99 -4.23 6.09 -11.31
C GLY A 99 -4.60 5.02 -12.31
N GLN A 100 -5.09 5.42 -13.49
CA GLN A 100 -5.43 4.49 -14.55
C GLN A 100 -4.19 3.83 -15.15
N ILE A 101 -3.11 4.59 -15.33
CA ILE A 101 -1.82 4.06 -15.81
C ILE A 101 -1.28 3.00 -14.84
N ALA A 102 -1.23 3.32 -13.55
CA ALA A 102 -0.75 2.39 -12.54
C ALA A 102 -1.61 1.12 -12.46
N THR A 103 -2.93 1.27 -12.54
CA THR A 103 -3.83 0.12 -12.52
C THR A 103 -3.64 -0.77 -13.75
N ALA A 104 -3.55 -0.17 -14.93
CA ALA A 104 -3.35 -0.91 -16.17
C ALA A 104 -2.01 -1.66 -16.19
N ASP A 105 -0.98 -1.11 -15.55
CA ASP A 105 0.35 -1.72 -15.50
C ASP A 105 0.38 -3.04 -14.71
N LEU A 106 -0.57 -3.29 -13.83
CA LEU A 106 -0.64 -4.57 -13.10
C LEU A 106 -0.63 -5.77 -14.05
N GLU A 107 -1.25 -5.64 -15.21
CA GLU A 107 -1.29 -6.67 -16.24
C GLU A 107 0.11 -7.10 -16.69
N ALA A 108 1.09 -6.22 -16.60
CA ALA A 108 2.45 -6.50 -17.06
C ALA A 108 3.21 -7.48 -16.17
N PHE A 109 2.85 -7.60 -14.89
CA PHE A 109 3.65 -8.39 -13.93
C PHE A 109 2.85 -9.20 -12.93
N ALA A 110 1.57 -8.88 -12.73
CA ALA A 110 0.74 -9.54 -11.73
C ALA A 110 -0.26 -10.51 -12.35
N ASP A 111 -0.53 -11.60 -11.63
CA ASP A 111 -1.62 -12.51 -11.95
C ASP A 111 -2.93 -11.86 -11.48
N LEU A 112 -3.67 -11.28 -12.41
CA LEU A 112 -4.89 -10.53 -12.10
C LEU A 112 -6.01 -11.44 -11.57
N SER A 113 -6.00 -12.71 -11.92
CA SER A 113 -7.02 -13.66 -11.43
C SER A 113 -6.90 -13.90 -9.92
N ARG A 114 -5.71 -13.71 -9.35
CA ARG A 114 -5.43 -13.90 -7.93
C ARG A 114 -5.28 -12.59 -7.15
N THR A 115 -5.05 -11.48 -7.84
CA THR A 115 -4.90 -10.17 -7.21
C THR A 115 -6.18 -9.79 -6.47
N ARG A 116 -6.02 -9.33 -5.23
CA ARG A 116 -7.14 -8.90 -4.38
C ARG A 116 -6.79 -7.57 -3.73
N TRP A 117 -7.80 -6.78 -3.49
CA TRP A 117 -7.64 -5.51 -2.79
C TRP A 117 -8.79 -5.29 -1.81
N SER A 118 -8.53 -4.49 -0.79
CA SER A 118 -9.55 -4.09 0.19
C SER A 118 -9.20 -2.75 0.78
N ILE A 119 -10.23 -2.03 1.17
CA ILE A 119 -10.09 -0.92 2.09
C ILE A 119 -10.14 -1.52 3.49
N VAL A 120 -9.17 -1.18 4.32
CA VAL A 120 -9.05 -1.77 5.66
C VAL A 120 -9.12 -0.69 6.74
N ALA A 121 -9.68 -1.06 7.88
CA ALA A 121 -9.65 -0.25 9.09
C ALA A 121 -8.50 -0.79 9.94
N GLU A 122 -7.44 0.01 10.07
CA GLU A 122 -6.30 -0.37 10.88
C GLU A 122 -6.61 -0.16 12.36
N GLN A 123 -6.38 -1.19 13.17
CA GLN A 123 -6.47 -1.10 14.62
C GLN A 123 -5.11 -1.46 15.22
N ARG A 124 -4.45 -0.45 15.76
CA ARG A 124 -3.17 -0.67 16.44
C ARG A 124 -3.44 -1.13 17.86
N ARG A 125 -2.85 -2.27 18.26
CA ARG A 125 -3.05 -2.88 19.57
C ARG A 125 -1.84 -2.69 20.51
N ARG A 126 -0.69 -2.33 19.93
CA ARG A 126 0.55 -2.07 20.69
C ARG A 126 1.37 -0.97 20.06
#